data_1b2a8f4fdad5097709ed10a203bed730
#
_entry.id   1b2a8f4fdad5097709ed10a203bed730
#
_cell.length_a   1.000
_cell.length_b   1.000
_cell.length_c   1.000
_cell.angle_alpha   90.00
_cell.angle_beta   90.00
_cell.angle_gamma   90.00
#
_symmetry.space_group_name_H-M   'P 1'
#
loop_
_entity.id
_entity.type
_entity.pdbx_description
1 polymer ?
#
loop_
_entity_poly.entity_id
_entity_poly.type
_entity_poly.pdbx_seq_one_letter_code
_entity_poly.pdbx_strand_id
1 'polypeptide(L)'
;MKIALVGYGAMGRLVGKLAVAQGHEIANTIDIDHAANSVDELAEALSGSDVAIDFSIAAAVPKNAEASAIAGLPLVVGTTAWLHELPRVKSIVSEYDGALVYGSNFSVGAQVFFRIAAVAAELFQNLESYDAFIEEAHHKRKVDAPSGTALQLGRIVSDHLGRDVPISSTRAGHIPGTHRVGFDSSADQITLEHVARSREGFALGALMAAKWIIGRKGVYEYAEVFDEILATKAQRHGEK
;
A
#
# COMPACT_ATOMS: atom_id res chain seq x y z
N MET A 1 -10.35 -12.12 -12.89
CA MET A 1 -9.29 -11.31 -13.54
C MET A 1 -8.15 -12.23 -13.92
N LYS A 2 -7.53 -11.97 -15.05
CA LYS A 2 -6.22 -12.50 -15.43
C LYS A 2 -5.15 -11.53 -14.96
N ILE A 3 -4.23 -11.97 -14.14
CA ILE A 3 -3.26 -11.13 -13.46
C ILE A 3 -1.85 -11.47 -13.97
N ALA A 4 -1.08 -10.45 -14.36
CA ALA A 4 0.35 -10.55 -14.53
C ALA A 4 1.05 -10.19 -13.22
N LEU A 5 1.99 -11.01 -12.77
CA LEU A 5 2.82 -10.74 -11.61
C LEU A 5 4.20 -10.28 -12.07
N VAL A 6 4.62 -9.10 -11.62
CA VAL A 6 5.96 -8.56 -11.87
C VAL A 6 6.74 -8.56 -10.55
N GLY A 7 7.83 -9.37 -10.53
CA GLY A 7 8.53 -9.71 -9.30
C GLY A 7 7.88 -10.90 -8.57
N TYR A 8 8.49 -12.07 -8.66
CA TYR A 8 7.98 -13.31 -8.07
C TYR A 8 8.72 -13.72 -6.79
N GLY A 9 9.09 -12.73 -6.00
CA GLY A 9 9.64 -12.88 -4.65
C GLY A 9 8.57 -13.30 -3.63
N ALA A 10 8.84 -13.04 -2.35
CA ALA A 10 7.92 -13.43 -1.26
C ALA A 10 6.53 -12.78 -1.38
N MET A 11 6.46 -11.49 -1.80
CA MET A 11 5.16 -10.81 -2.00
C MET A 11 4.46 -11.27 -3.26
N GLY A 12 5.15 -11.35 -4.41
CA GLY A 12 4.53 -11.82 -5.66
C GLY A 12 3.90 -13.22 -5.52
N ARG A 13 4.62 -14.15 -4.88
CA ARG A 13 4.08 -15.49 -4.58
C ARG A 13 2.86 -15.45 -3.67
N LEU A 14 2.86 -14.57 -2.67
CA LEU A 14 1.72 -14.44 -1.76
C LEU A 14 0.49 -13.85 -2.48
N VAL A 15 0.69 -12.82 -3.31
CA VAL A 15 -0.36 -12.25 -4.16
C VAL A 15 -0.94 -13.32 -5.09
N GLY A 16 -0.06 -14.08 -5.78
CA GLY A 16 -0.50 -15.16 -6.66
C GLY A 16 -1.32 -16.23 -5.95
N LYS A 17 -0.86 -16.68 -4.76
CA LYS A 17 -1.61 -17.64 -3.94
C LYS A 17 -3.00 -17.13 -3.58
N LEU A 18 -3.10 -15.89 -3.10
CA LEU A 18 -4.38 -15.31 -2.69
C LEU A 18 -5.29 -14.99 -3.87
N ALA A 19 -4.72 -14.58 -5.01
CA ALA A 19 -5.46 -14.38 -6.25
C ALA A 19 -6.15 -15.65 -6.70
N VAL A 20 -5.42 -16.77 -6.77
CA VAL A 20 -5.99 -18.09 -7.14
C VAL A 20 -7.06 -18.52 -6.15
N ALA A 21 -6.84 -18.33 -4.84
CA ALA A 21 -7.84 -18.65 -3.81
C ALA A 21 -9.13 -17.83 -3.95
N GLN A 22 -9.06 -16.64 -4.58
CA GLN A 22 -10.20 -15.78 -4.89
C GLN A 22 -10.81 -16.03 -6.27
N GLY A 23 -10.38 -17.07 -6.98
CA GLY A 23 -10.89 -17.42 -8.31
C GLY A 23 -10.31 -16.58 -9.44
N HIS A 24 -9.13 -15.96 -9.25
CA HIS A 24 -8.40 -15.24 -10.28
C HIS A 24 -7.36 -16.14 -10.94
N GLU A 25 -7.00 -15.83 -12.17
CA GLU A 25 -5.98 -16.54 -12.95
C GLU A 25 -4.67 -15.75 -12.92
N ILE A 26 -3.55 -16.42 -12.73
CA ILE A 26 -2.22 -15.86 -12.97
C ILE A 26 -1.85 -16.20 -14.40
N ALA A 27 -1.99 -15.21 -15.28
CA ALA A 27 -1.73 -15.38 -16.71
C ALA A 27 -0.24 -15.36 -17.02
N ASN A 28 0.49 -14.44 -16.38
CA ASN A 28 1.91 -14.21 -16.65
C ASN A 28 2.68 -13.96 -15.35
N THR A 29 3.95 -14.37 -15.34
CA THR A 29 4.89 -14.08 -14.26
C THR A 29 6.20 -13.57 -14.84
N ILE A 30 6.60 -12.36 -14.45
CA ILE A 30 7.83 -11.70 -14.87
C ILE A 30 8.73 -11.58 -13.63
N ASP A 31 9.93 -12.14 -13.70
CA ASP A 31 10.90 -12.10 -12.62
C ASP A 31 12.30 -11.76 -13.15
N ILE A 32 13.34 -12.00 -12.37
CA ILE A 32 14.72 -11.63 -12.65
C ILE A 32 15.23 -12.13 -14.01
N ASP A 33 14.72 -13.25 -14.47
CA ASP A 33 15.05 -13.82 -15.79
C ASP A 33 14.64 -12.90 -16.96
N HIS A 34 13.70 -12.00 -16.71
CA HIS A 34 13.23 -11.00 -17.67
C HIS A 34 13.90 -9.63 -17.50
N ALA A 35 14.85 -9.48 -16.58
CA ALA A 35 15.47 -8.18 -16.27
C ALA A 35 16.22 -7.58 -17.46
N ALA A 36 16.77 -8.43 -18.35
CA ALA A 36 17.50 -8.02 -19.55
C ALA A 36 16.59 -7.71 -20.76
N ASN A 37 15.30 -8.08 -20.73
CA ASN A 37 14.36 -7.86 -21.84
C ASN A 37 14.23 -6.35 -22.14
N SER A 38 13.96 -6.01 -23.40
CA SER A 38 13.54 -4.66 -23.77
C SER A 38 12.16 -4.31 -23.17
N VAL A 39 11.75 -3.05 -23.30
CA VAL A 39 10.40 -2.63 -22.88
C VAL A 39 9.33 -3.32 -23.71
N ASP A 40 9.55 -3.44 -25.03
CA ASP A 40 8.60 -4.10 -25.94
C ASP A 40 8.44 -5.60 -25.66
N GLU A 41 9.54 -6.30 -25.38
CA GLU A 41 9.50 -7.72 -24.97
C GLU A 41 8.77 -7.92 -23.65
N LEU A 42 8.91 -6.98 -22.71
CA LEU A 42 8.13 -7.01 -21.45
C LEU A 42 6.64 -6.72 -21.70
N ALA A 43 6.32 -5.77 -22.59
CA ALA A 43 4.95 -5.46 -22.98
C ALA A 43 4.26 -6.68 -23.61
N GLU A 44 4.96 -7.40 -24.50
CA GLU A 44 4.48 -8.64 -25.09
C GLU A 44 4.27 -9.72 -24.02
N ALA A 45 5.21 -9.88 -23.08
CA ALA A 45 5.11 -10.84 -21.99
C ALA A 45 3.97 -10.54 -21.00
N LEU A 46 3.52 -9.28 -20.92
CA LEU A 46 2.37 -8.86 -20.10
C LEU A 46 1.03 -9.07 -20.79
N SER A 47 1.02 -9.24 -22.12
CA SER A 47 -0.19 -9.31 -22.93
C SER A 47 -1.14 -10.45 -22.51
N GLY A 48 -2.44 -10.28 -22.76
CA GLY A 48 -3.47 -11.26 -22.38
C GLY A 48 -3.88 -11.25 -20.90
N SER A 49 -3.33 -10.33 -20.10
CA SER A 49 -3.74 -10.08 -18.74
C SER A 49 -4.76 -8.92 -18.66
N ASP A 50 -5.51 -8.83 -17.56
CA ASP A 50 -6.42 -7.71 -17.28
C ASP A 50 -5.73 -6.60 -16.46
N VAL A 51 -4.71 -6.95 -15.68
CA VAL A 51 -3.97 -6.05 -14.77
C VAL A 51 -2.61 -6.65 -14.42
N ALA A 52 -1.60 -5.79 -14.23
CA ALA A 52 -0.30 -6.17 -13.69
C ALA A 52 -0.17 -5.73 -12.22
N ILE A 53 0.53 -6.54 -11.40
CA ILE A 53 0.85 -6.23 -10.00
C ILE A 53 2.35 -6.37 -9.82
N ASP A 54 3.01 -5.26 -9.46
CA ASP A 54 4.46 -5.14 -9.32
C ASP A 54 4.90 -5.13 -7.86
N PHE A 55 5.63 -6.17 -7.46
CA PHE A 55 6.43 -6.26 -6.24
C PHE A 55 7.87 -6.63 -6.57
N SER A 56 8.48 -5.93 -7.52
CA SER A 56 9.85 -6.13 -7.99
C SER A 56 10.88 -5.31 -7.19
N ILE A 57 11.71 -4.54 -7.86
CA ILE A 57 12.72 -3.65 -7.28
C ILE A 57 12.52 -2.21 -7.76
N ALA A 58 12.93 -1.23 -6.95
CA ALA A 58 12.72 0.20 -7.24
C ALA A 58 13.22 0.62 -8.62
N ALA A 59 14.41 0.17 -9.01
CA ALA A 59 15.03 0.52 -10.29
C ALA A 59 14.27 -0.01 -11.52
N ALA A 60 13.44 -1.06 -11.37
CA ALA A 60 12.68 -1.63 -12.47
C ALA A 60 11.33 -0.96 -12.68
N VAL A 61 10.79 -0.25 -11.69
CA VAL A 61 9.43 0.31 -11.73
C VAL A 61 9.18 1.21 -12.95
N PRO A 62 10.07 2.16 -13.35
CA PRO A 62 9.81 2.97 -14.55
C PRO A 62 9.70 2.13 -15.83
N LYS A 63 10.57 1.14 -15.99
CA LYS A 63 10.55 0.22 -17.13
C LYS A 63 9.29 -0.65 -17.13
N ASN A 64 8.90 -1.18 -15.99
CA ASN A 64 7.70 -1.99 -15.85
C ASN A 64 6.42 -1.16 -16.11
N ALA A 65 6.41 0.10 -15.68
CA ALA A 65 5.31 1.03 -15.95
C ALA A 65 5.18 1.35 -17.44
N GLU A 66 6.30 1.56 -18.14
CA GLU A 66 6.33 1.79 -19.58
C GLU A 66 5.83 0.55 -20.35
N ALA A 67 6.34 -0.63 -20.04
CA ALA A 67 5.91 -1.88 -20.65
C ALA A 67 4.41 -2.15 -20.42
N SER A 68 3.91 -1.90 -19.20
CA SER A 68 2.50 -2.05 -18.87
C SER A 68 1.62 -1.06 -19.64
N ALA A 69 2.08 0.19 -19.79
CA ALA A 69 1.38 1.23 -20.54
C ALA A 69 1.33 0.93 -22.04
N ILE A 70 2.42 0.47 -22.64
CA ILE A 70 2.47 0.00 -24.04
C ILE A 70 1.52 -1.19 -24.27
N ALA A 71 1.47 -2.13 -23.33
CA ALA A 71 0.54 -3.26 -23.39
C ALA A 71 -0.94 -2.84 -23.16
N GLY A 72 -1.22 -1.58 -22.86
CA GLY A 72 -2.56 -1.09 -22.50
C GLY A 72 -3.08 -1.66 -21.19
N LEU A 73 -2.18 -2.11 -20.31
CA LEU A 73 -2.48 -2.86 -19.09
C LEU A 73 -2.36 -1.95 -17.86
N PRO A 74 -3.39 -1.84 -17.00
CA PRO A 74 -3.26 -1.11 -15.74
C PRO A 74 -2.26 -1.78 -14.81
N LEU A 75 -1.49 -0.97 -14.05
CA LEU A 75 -0.42 -1.43 -13.17
C LEU A 75 -0.69 -1.06 -11.70
N VAL A 76 -0.53 -2.01 -10.80
CA VAL A 76 -0.50 -1.79 -9.35
C VAL A 76 0.94 -1.96 -8.85
N VAL A 77 1.53 -0.90 -8.29
CA VAL A 77 2.92 -0.88 -7.82
C VAL A 77 2.98 -0.91 -6.30
N GLY A 78 3.33 -2.07 -5.75
CA GLY A 78 3.61 -2.25 -4.31
C GLY A 78 5.12 -2.25 -3.99
N THR A 79 5.97 -2.11 -5.00
CA THR A 79 7.41 -1.89 -4.84
C THR A 79 7.66 -0.57 -4.12
N THR A 80 8.63 -0.52 -3.20
CA THR A 80 8.97 0.66 -2.41
C THR A 80 10.26 1.33 -2.87
N ALA A 81 10.56 2.54 -2.35
CA ALA A 81 11.80 3.30 -2.59
C ALA A 81 12.00 3.82 -4.03
N TRP A 82 10.95 3.91 -4.85
CA TRP A 82 11.03 4.42 -6.23
C TRP A 82 10.33 5.79 -6.43
N LEU A 83 9.72 6.37 -5.40
CA LEU A 83 8.91 7.60 -5.53
C LEU A 83 9.67 8.81 -6.07
N HIS A 84 11.00 8.82 -6.05
CA HIS A 84 11.81 9.82 -6.72
C HIS A 84 11.65 9.80 -8.25
N GLU A 85 11.24 8.66 -8.83
CA GLU A 85 10.91 8.49 -10.25
C GLU A 85 9.42 8.75 -10.57
N LEU A 86 8.60 9.08 -9.56
CA LEU A 86 7.15 9.27 -9.75
C LEU A 86 6.81 10.30 -10.84
N PRO A 87 7.51 11.45 -10.97
CA PRO A 87 7.24 12.41 -12.06
C PRO A 87 7.44 11.77 -13.44
N ARG A 88 8.50 10.99 -13.62
CA ARG A 88 8.77 10.26 -14.85
C ARG A 88 7.71 9.21 -15.15
N VAL A 89 7.34 8.42 -14.15
CA VAL A 89 6.29 7.38 -14.30
C VAL A 89 4.94 8.00 -14.63
N LYS A 90 4.58 9.15 -14.03
CA LYS A 90 3.37 9.89 -14.38
C LYS A 90 3.37 10.34 -15.84
N SER A 91 4.52 10.80 -16.34
CA SER A 91 4.68 11.21 -17.75
C SER A 91 4.46 10.04 -18.70
N ILE A 92 5.08 8.89 -18.40
CA ILE A 92 4.92 7.64 -19.17
C ILE A 92 3.44 7.20 -19.19
N VAL A 93 2.81 7.11 -18.04
CA VAL A 93 1.39 6.70 -17.96
C VAL A 93 0.47 7.65 -18.72
N SER A 94 0.75 8.95 -18.68
CA SER A 94 -0.01 9.96 -19.43
C SER A 94 0.20 9.86 -20.94
N GLU A 95 1.42 9.59 -21.40
CA GLU A 95 1.77 9.47 -22.83
C GLU A 95 1.00 8.31 -23.50
N TYR A 96 0.86 7.20 -22.82
CA TYR A 96 0.17 6.01 -23.35
C TYR A 96 -1.31 5.89 -22.92
N ASP A 97 -1.89 6.96 -22.35
CA ASP A 97 -3.27 6.92 -21.80
C ASP A 97 -3.48 5.70 -20.85
N GLY A 98 -2.47 5.41 -20.04
CA GLY A 98 -2.40 4.26 -19.17
C GLY A 98 -3.09 4.46 -17.82
N ALA A 99 -2.93 3.47 -16.92
CA ALA A 99 -3.46 3.52 -15.56
C ALA A 99 -2.47 2.91 -14.57
N LEU A 100 -2.26 3.59 -13.43
CA LEU A 100 -1.36 3.13 -12.38
C LEU A 100 -1.89 3.45 -10.98
N VAL A 101 -1.87 2.45 -10.08
CA VAL A 101 -2.03 2.67 -8.64
C VAL A 101 -0.71 2.38 -7.95
N TYR A 102 -0.24 3.29 -7.12
CA TYR A 102 0.94 3.09 -6.29
C TYR A 102 0.65 3.33 -4.81
N GLY A 103 1.45 2.74 -3.94
CA GLY A 103 1.33 3.00 -2.50
C GLY A 103 2.53 2.47 -1.74
N SER A 104 2.91 3.20 -0.70
CA SER A 104 3.95 2.76 0.25
C SER A 104 3.45 1.66 1.18
N ASN A 105 2.13 1.53 1.34
CA ASN A 105 1.51 0.56 2.24
C ASN A 105 0.14 0.11 1.73
N PHE A 106 0.08 -1.08 1.15
CA PHE A 106 -1.15 -1.73 0.70
C PHE A 106 -1.91 -2.49 1.81
N SER A 107 -1.43 -2.50 3.06
CA SER A 107 -2.11 -3.22 4.14
C SER A 107 -3.49 -2.64 4.42
N VAL A 108 -4.53 -3.41 4.16
CA VAL A 108 -5.94 -3.04 4.43
C VAL A 108 -6.11 -2.64 5.91
N GLY A 109 -5.55 -3.42 6.84
CA GLY A 109 -5.62 -3.11 8.27
C GLY A 109 -4.93 -1.80 8.63
N ALA A 110 -3.74 -1.52 8.05
CA ALA A 110 -3.03 -0.27 8.26
C ALA A 110 -3.80 0.93 7.69
N GLN A 111 -4.40 0.78 6.50
CA GLN A 111 -5.22 1.84 5.89
C GLN A 111 -6.45 2.19 6.74
N VAL A 112 -7.13 1.19 7.29
CA VAL A 112 -8.25 1.42 8.25
C VAL A 112 -7.72 2.06 9.53
N PHE A 113 -6.59 1.59 10.05
CA PHE A 113 -5.99 2.11 11.27
C PHE A 113 -5.61 3.59 11.15
N PHE A 114 -5.05 4.02 10.01
CA PHE A 114 -4.78 5.44 9.75
C PHE A 114 -6.03 6.32 9.88
N ARG A 115 -7.16 5.87 9.36
CA ARG A 115 -8.44 6.60 9.42
C ARG A 115 -9.01 6.65 10.84
N ILE A 116 -8.93 5.54 11.57
CA ILE A 116 -9.32 5.49 12.97
C ILE A 116 -8.45 6.44 13.81
N ALA A 117 -7.13 6.45 13.57
CA ALA A 117 -6.21 7.34 14.25
C ALA A 117 -6.49 8.83 13.93
N ALA A 118 -6.84 9.15 12.68
CA ALA A 118 -7.23 10.51 12.28
C ALA A 118 -8.49 10.98 13.04
N VAL A 119 -9.55 10.16 13.03
CA VAL A 119 -10.79 10.47 13.75
C VAL A 119 -10.55 10.59 15.25
N ALA A 120 -9.75 9.69 15.83
CA ALA A 120 -9.40 9.80 17.24
C ALA A 120 -8.65 11.12 17.54
N ALA A 121 -7.63 11.45 16.74
CA ALA A 121 -6.86 12.69 16.93
C ALA A 121 -7.75 13.94 16.79
N GLU A 122 -8.71 13.95 15.86
CA GLU A 122 -9.71 15.03 15.73
C GLU A 122 -10.53 15.22 17.02
N LEU A 123 -11.00 14.10 17.61
CA LEU A 123 -11.77 14.14 18.87
C LEU A 123 -10.95 14.68 20.05
N PHE A 124 -9.63 14.43 20.08
CA PHE A 124 -8.73 14.90 21.12
C PHE A 124 -8.14 16.29 20.85
N GLN A 125 -8.39 16.92 19.70
CA GLN A 125 -7.76 18.17 19.27
C GLN A 125 -7.82 19.30 20.30
N ASN A 126 -8.96 19.45 20.98
CA ASN A 126 -9.20 20.53 21.95
C ASN A 126 -9.13 20.04 23.41
N LEU A 127 -8.63 18.85 23.67
CA LEU A 127 -8.51 18.28 25.02
C LEU A 127 -7.05 18.40 25.49
N GLU A 128 -6.67 19.58 25.98
CA GLU A 128 -5.29 19.90 26.40
C GLU A 128 -4.74 19.00 27.52
N SER A 129 -5.64 18.34 28.28
CA SER A 129 -5.25 17.39 29.34
C SER A 129 -4.74 16.05 28.84
N TYR A 130 -4.86 15.77 27.53
CA TYR A 130 -4.38 14.54 26.94
C TYR A 130 -3.14 14.76 26.09
N ASP A 131 -2.09 13.99 26.37
CA ASP A 131 -0.89 13.91 25.55
C ASP A 131 -0.97 12.68 24.61
N ALA A 132 -0.67 12.91 23.34
CA ALA A 132 -0.62 11.82 22.36
C ALA A 132 0.79 11.26 22.26
N PHE A 133 0.89 9.95 21.99
CA PHE A 133 2.14 9.26 21.71
C PHE A 133 1.94 8.13 20.73
N ILE A 134 3.04 7.73 20.07
CA ILE A 134 3.06 6.57 19.16
C ILE A 134 4.15 5.60 19.60
N GLU A 135 3.79 4.32 19.61
CA GLU A 135 4.72 3.22 19.81
C GLU A 135 4.69 2.27 18.61
N GLU A 136 5.86 1.80 18.19
CA GLU A 136 5.94 0.75 17.18
C GLU A 136 6.97 -0.31 17.57
N ALA A 137 6.68 -1.55 17.22
CA ALA A 137 7.57 -2.68 17.47
C ALA A 137 7.67 -3.58 16.25
N HIS A 138 8.90 -3.94 15.87
CA HIS A 138 9.19 -4.86 14.78
C HIS A 138 10.31 -5.83 15.14
N HIS A 139 10.46 -6.86 14.32
CA HIS A 139 11.54 -7.84 14.43
C HIS A 139 12.93 -7.19 14.34
N LYS A 140 13.95 -7.83 14.94
CA LYS A 140 15.33 -7.32 15.02
C LYS A 140 16.02 -7.05 13.67
N ARG A 141 15.50 -7.60 12.56
CA ARG A 141 16.04 -7.41 11.20
C ARG A 141 15.50 -6.17 10.46
N LYS A 142 14.51 -5.47 11.02
CA LYS A 142 13.99 -4.24 10.41
C LYS A 142 14.96 -3.09 10.66
N VAL A 143 15.45 -2.49 9.59
CA VAL A 143 16.53 -1.49 9.62
C VAL A 143 16.01 -0.09 9.97
N ASP A 144 14.92 0.31 9.33
CA ASP A 144 14.31 1.64 9.55
C ASP A 144 13.65 1.74 10.93
N ALA A 145 13.93 2.82 11.64
CA ALA A 145 13.34 3.18 12.93
C ALA A 145 13.28 4.72 13.04
N PRO A 146 12.06 5.31 13.17
CA PRO A 146 10.76 4.67 13.14
C PRO A 146 10.41 4.05 11.79
N SER A 147 9.45 3.11 11.79
CA SER A 147 8.92 2.50 10.55
C SER A 147 8.14 3.52 9.72
N GLY A 148 8.06 3.31 8.40
CA GLY A 148 7.25 4.17 7.52
C GLY A 148 5.79 4.31 7.97
N THR A 149 5.19 3.25 8.50
CA THR A 149 3.83 3.26 9.08
C THR A 149 3.76 4.14 10.32
N ALA A 150 4.74 4.08 11.21
CA ALA A 150 4.79 4.92 12.41
C ALA A 150 4.99 6.40 12.05
N LEU A 151 5.84 6.70 11.07
CA LEU A 151 6.02 8.06 10.56
C LEU A 151 4.72 8.63 9.96
N GLN A 152 3.99 7.79 9.22
CA GLN A 152 2.70 8.20 8.66
C GLN A 152 1.65 8.44 9.76
N LEU A 153 1.56 7.58 10.78
CA LEU A 153 0.72 7.80 11.96
C LEU A 153 1.10 9.10 12.67
N GLY A 154 2.42 9.34 12.86
CA GLY A 154 2.93 10.56 13.46
C GLY A 154 2.43 11.81 12.74
N ARG A 155 2.54 11.86 11.42
CA ARG A 155 2.03 12.98 10.62
C ARG A 155 0.53 13.15 10.79
N ILE A 156 -0.26 12.07 10.62
CA ILE A 156 -1.72 12.13 10.76
C ILE A 156 -2.13 12.68 12.11
N VAL A 157 -1.57 12.17 13.19
CA VAL A 157 -1.94 12.61 14.55
C VAL A 157 -1.44 14.02 14.83
N SER A 158 -0.21 14.37 14.43
CA SER A 158 0.35 15.70 14.60
C SER A 158 -0.41 16.76 13.83
N ASP A 159 -0.81 16.48 12.58
CA ASP A 159 -1.57 17.41 11.74
C ASP A 159 -2.93 17.76 12.37
N HIS A 160 -3.64 16.77 12.97
CA HIS A 160 -4.92 17.01 13.64
C HIS A 160 -4.76 17.72 14.98
N LEU A 161 -3.71 17.40 15.75
CA LEU A 161 -3.49 18.01 17.06
C LEU A 161 -2.79 19.39 16.99
N GLY A 162 -2.21 19.75 15.83
CA GLY A 162 -1.43 20.98 15.65
C GLY A 162 -0.12 21.01 16.46
N ARG A 163 0.40 19.84 16.86
CA ARG A 163 1.65 19.69 17.64
C ARG A 163 2.36 18.39 17.31
N ASP A 164 3.68 18.36 17.53
CA ASP A 164 4.48 17.15 17.33
C ASP A 164 4.10 16.04 18.31
N VAL A 165 4.04 14.81 17.82
CA VAL A 165 3.73 13.62 18.61
C VAL A 165 4.96 12.72 18.68
N PRO A 166 5.44 12.35 19.89
CA PRO A 166 6.61 11.51 20.06
C PRO A 166 6.35 10.10 19.53
N ILE A 167 7.38 9.52 18.89
CA ILE A 167 7.36 8.15 18.36
C ILE A 167 8.45 7.34 19.02
N SER A 168 8.11 6.24 19.66
CA SER A 168 9.07 5.26 20.18
C SER A 168 9.10 3.99 19.34
N SER A 169 10.29 3.39 19.20
CA SER A 169 10.52 2.24 18.34
C SER A 169 11.20 1.10 19.09
N THR A 170 10.68 -0.11 18.99
CA THR A 170 11.28 -1.33 19.51
C THR A 170 11.68 -2.27 18.38
N ARG A 171 12.90 -2.83 18.47
CA ARG A 171 13.43 -3.87 17.56
C ARG A 171 13.81 -5.09 18.36
N ALA A 172 12.95 -6.14 18.33
CA ALA A 172 13.17 -7.34 19.13
C ALA A 172 12.57 -8.59 18.45
N GLY A 173 13.18 -9.73 18.69
CA GLY A 173 12.64 -11.05 18.33
C GLY A 173 12.13 -11.17 16.90
N HIS A 174 10.90 -11.65 16.79
CA HIS A 174 10.18 -11.91 15.54
C HIS A 174 8.87 -11.11 15.43
N ILE A 175 8.76 -9.97 16.12
CA ILE A 175 7.55 -9.12 16.11
C ILE A 175 7.22 -8.75 14.66
N PRO A 176 6.02 -9.09 14.17
CA PRO A 176 5.71 -8.91 12.74
C PRO A 176 5.44 -7.47 12.35
N GLY A 177 5.08 -6.62 13.31
CA GLY A 177 4.76 -5.21 13.19
C GLY A 177 3.55 -4.87 14.07
N THR A 178 3.80 -4.09 15.12
CA THR A 178 2.77 -3.56 16.01
C THR A 178 2.87 -2.04 16.00
N HIS A 179 1.75 -1.35 15.91
CA HIS A 179 1.67 0.10 15.97
C HIS A 179 0.57 0.48 16.95
N ARG A 180 0.86 1.41 17.86
CA ARG A 180 -0.08 1.95 18.83
C ARG A 180 -0.11 3.47 18.72
N VAL A 181 -1.30 4.02 18.86
CA VAL A 181 -1.53 5.45 19.09
C VAL A 181 -2.22 5.57 20.43
N GLY A 182 -1.61 6.26 21.37
CA GLY A 182 -2.14 6.48 22.69
C GLY A 182 -2.48 7.95 22.93
N PHE A 183 -3.50 8.20 23.74
CA PHE A 183 -3.89 9.49 24.28
C PHE A 183 -3.98 9.34 25.80
N ASP A 184 -3.09 9.98 26.53
CA ASP A 184 -2.88 9.80 27.97
C ASP A 184 -3.19 11.06 28.75
N SER A 185 -3.84 10.92 29.89
CA SER A 185 -4.14 11.98 30.84
C SER A 185 -3.85 11.52 32.27
N SER A 186 -3.97 12.41 33.24
CA SER A 186 -3.86 12.04 34.66
C SER A 186 -4.99 11.13 35.16
N ALA A 187 -6.09 11.02 34.41
CA ALA A 187 -7.28 10.26 34.81
C ALA A 187 -7.36 8.89 34.14
N ASP A 188 -7.01 8.83 32.85
CA ASP A 188 -7.14 7.60 32.05
C ASP A 188 -6.26 7.68 30.79
N GLN A 189 -6.17 6.56 30.10
CA GLN A 189 -5.48 6.43 28.81
C GLN A 189 -6.36 5.69 27.81
N ILE A 190 -6.40 6.19 26.57
CA ILE A 190 -6.99 5.48 25.44
C ILE A 190 -5.88 5.03 24.52
N THR A 191 -5.89 3.76 24.13
CA THR A 191 -4.90 3.16 23.20
C THR A 191 -5.60 2.47 22.05
N LEU A 192 -5.20 2.82 20.84
CA LEU A 192 -5.57 2.15 19.59
C LEU A 192 -4.40 1.30 19.14
N GLU A 193 -4.62 0.04 18.77
CA GLU A 193 -3.56 -0.88 18.36
C GLU A 193 -3.86 -1.58 17.05
N HIS A 194 -2.86 -1.66 16.18
CA HIS A 194 -2.84 -2.50 15.00
C HIS A 194 -1.66 -3.46 15.06
N VAL A 195 -1.93 -4.77 14.92
CA VAL A 195 -0.91 -5.84 14.88
C VAL A 195 -0.98 -6.53 13.52
N ALA A 196 0.07 -6.43 12.73
CA ALA A 196 0.21 -7.17 11.48
C ALA A 196 0.62 -8.62 11.78
N ARG A 197 -0.28 -9.59 11.63
CA ARG A 197 0.02 -11.01 11.89
C ARG A 197 0.77 -11.68 10.72
N SER A 198 0.53 -11.19 9.50
CA SER A 198 1.14 -11.70 8.26
C SER A 198 1.20 -10.59 7.21
N ARG A 199 1.82 -10.89 6.06
CA ARG A 199 1.81 -10.00 4.89
C ARG A 199 0.55 -10.12 4.02
N GLU A 200 -0.41 -10.94 4.39
CA GLU A 200 -1.64 -11.15 3.61
C GLU A 200 -2.44 -9.86 3.45
N GLY A 201 -2.47 -9.00 4.47
CA GLY A 201 -3.14 -7.71 4.40
C GLY A 201 -2.63 -6.82 3.24
N PHE A 202 -1.33 -6.85 2.94
CA PHE A 202 -0.73 -6.12 1.81
C PHE A 202 -1.13 -6.74 0.47
N ALA A 203 -1.08 -8.07 0.37
CA ALA A 203 -1.45 -8.78 -0.85
C ALA A 203 -2.95 -8.61 -1.16
N LEU A 204 -3.81 -8.66 -0.15
CA LEU A 204 -5.25 -8.39 -0.29
C LEU A 204 -5.52 -6.96 -0.77
N GLY A 205 -4.81 -5.98 -0.22
CA GLY A 205 -4.94 -4.59 -0.66
C GLY A 205 -4.48 -4.37 -2.11
N ALA A 206 -3.39 -5.03 -2.52
CA ALA A 206 -2.96 -4.99 -3.92
C ALA A 206 -4.00 -5.61 -4.87
N LEU A 207 -4.64 -6.73 -4.48
CA LEU A 207 -5.74 -7.34 -5.25
C LEU A 207 -6.99 -6.46 -5.29
N MET A 208 -7.29 -5.72 -4.20
CA MET A 208 -8.37 -4.73 -4.19
C MET A 208 -8.08 -3.58 -5.15
N ALA A 209 -6.86 -3.03 -5.14
CA ALA A 209 -6.43 -2.00 -6.07
C ALA A 209 -6.47 -2.48 -7.53
N ALA A 210 -6.01 -3.71 -7.78
CA ALA A 210 -6.04 -4.34 -9.09
C ALA A 210 -7.47 -4.44 -9.65
N LYS A 211 -8.42 -4.86 -8.83
CA LYS A 211 -9.83 -4.89 -9.22
C LYS A 211 -10.41 -3.50 -9.46
N TRP A 212 -10.00 -2.52 -8.66
CA TRP A 212 -10.51 -1.15 -8.74
C TRP A 212 -10.02 -0.44 -10.00
N ILE A 213 -8.76 -0.63 -10.43
CA ILE A 213 -8.13 0.13 -11.51
C ILE A 213 -8.56 -0.29 -12.92
N ILE A 214 -9.09 -1.50 -13.09
CA ILE A 214 -9.53 -2.00 -14.42
C ILE A 214 -10.57 -1.06 -15.03
N GLY A 215 -10.31 -0.60 -16.26
CA GLY A 215 -11.16 0.33 -17.01
C GLY A 215 -11.00 1.81 -16.61
N ARG A 216 -10.07 2.13 -15.71
CA ARG A 216 -9.73 3.50 -15.32
C ARG A 216 -8.47 3.98 -16.05
N LYS A 217 -8.21 5.29 -15.99
CA LYS A 217 -7.04 5.97 -16.57
C LYS A 217 -6.44 6.91 -15.54
N GLY A 218 -5.12 7.13 -15.62
CA GLY A 218 -4.41 8.06 -14.75
C GLY A 218 -3.60 7.39 -13.64
N VAL A 219 -3.03 8.20 -12.76
CA VAL A 219 -2.15 7.76 -11.67
C VAL A 219 -2.75 8.11 -10.32
N TYR A 220 -2.93 7.11 -9.48
CA TYR A 220 -3.63 7.19 -8.20
C TYR A 220 -2.75 6.71 -7.04
N GLU A 221 -2.86 7.36 -5.90
CA GLU A 221 -2.28 6.85 -4.67
C GLU A 221 -3.26 5.86 -4.01
N TYR A 222 -2.74 4.73 -3.49
CA TYR A 222 -3.57 3.67 -2.91
C TYR A 222 -4.44 4.16 -1.73
N ALA A 223 -3.97 5.14 -0.97
CA ALA A 223 -4.77 5.72 0.12
C ALA A 223 -6.09 6.33 -0.39
N GLU A 224 -6.04 7.08 -1.51
CA GLU A 224 -7.22 7.67 -2.16
C GLU A 224 -8.14 6.59 -2.74
N VAL A 225 -7.53 5.60 -3.43
CA VAL A 225 -8.25 4.43 -3.97
C VAL A 225 -8.99 3.67 -2.87
N PHE A 226 -8.35 3.52 -1.71
CA PHE A 226 -8.95 2.82 -0.58
C PHE A 226 -10.16 3.55 -0.01
N ASP A 227 -10.15 4.89 0.01
CA ASP A 227 -11.31 5.71 0.40
C ASP A 227 -12.51 5.50 -0.54
N GLU A 228 -12.27 5.50 -1.85
CA GLU A 228 -13.34 5.22 -2.82
C GLU A 228 -13.90 3.79 -2.67
N ILE A 229 -13.03 2.80 -2.41
CA ILE A 229 -13.46 1.41 -2.18
C ILE A 229 -14.34 1.31 -0.93
N LEU A 230 -14.00 2.02 0.15
CA LEU A 230 -14.80 2.06 1.37
C LEU A 230 -16.16 2.74 1.15
N ALA A 231 -16.17 3.90 0.48
CA ALA A 231 -17.39 4.65 0.17
C ALA A 231 -18.37 3.82 -0.66
N THR A 232 -17.88 3.13 -1.70
CA THR A 232 -18.71 2.27 -2.56
C THR A 232 -19.34 1.10 -1.80
N LYS A 233 -18.62 0.54 -0.81
CA LYS A 233 -19.17 -0.53 0.04
C LYS A 233 -20.23 -0.02 1.01
N ALA A 234 -20.05 1.17 1.58
CA ALA A 234 -21.03 1.77 2.49
C ALA A 234 -22.37 2.04 1.79
N GLN A 235 -22.37 2.55 0.56
CA GLN A 235 -23.59 2.79 -0.24
C GLN A 235 -24.36 1.48 -0.48
N ARG A 236 -23.71 0.37 -0.80
CA ARG A 236 -24.35 -0.93 -1.04
C ARG A 236 -24.97 -1.56 0.22
N HIS A 237 -24.58 -1.14 1.42
CA HIS A 237 -25.13 -1.63 2.69
C HIS A 237 -26.28 -0.75 3.20
N GLY A 238 -26.38 0.50 2.75
CA GLY A 238 -27.48 1.41 3.08
C GLY A 238 -28.75 1.20 2.22
N GLU A 239 -28.65 0.42 1.14
CA GLU A 239 -29.77 0.08 0.24
C GLU A 239 -30.44 -1.27 0.55
N LYS A 240 -30.05 -1.92 1.63
CA LYS A 240 -30.68 -3.17 2.14
C LYS A 240 -31.41 -2.92 3.45
#